data_d4e4ecbe2f70bdcf4769a9365e2b0494
#
_entry.id   d4e4ecbe2f70bdcf4769a9365e2b0494
#
_cell.length_a   1.000
_cell.length_b   1.000
_cell.length_c   1.000
_cell.angle_alpha   90.00
_cell.angle_beta   90.00
_cell.angle_gamma   90.00
#
_symmetry.space_group_name_H-M   'P 1'
#
loop_
_entity.id
_entity.type
_entity.pdbx_description
1 polymer ?
#
loop_
_entity_poly.entity_id
_entity_poly.type
_entity_poly.pdbx_seq_one_letter_code
_entity_poly.pdbx_strand_id
1 'polypeptide(L)'
;MLLCNGMMPITSAQRFKAQMCMVADEDWEKIIAQSQGRRLNNALEVNLRNLALAETDQLTSRLKEQPYNDIQSLVVLEIGSPYISAMLSDIYWTMGEISMSQMYAFVTNEKLGNLSPRLLKRLVLTNIVFGHYKVAEKYLNWLDKTLNHSEWAKHYRTLLNDEAVEADPVLSVKRRCIPRQNCFPSLQSVRYDLQLIVAENPAHKPSKQYLEAINMIYGQAVEN
;
A
#
# COMPACT_ATOMS: atom_id res chain seq x y z
N MET A 1 -8.04 46.52 16.10
CA MET A 1 -6.94 45.56 16.40
C MET A 1 -7.35 44.20 15.82
N LEU A 2 -7.00 43.96 14.57
CA LEU A 2 -7.35 42.72 13.83
C LEU A 2 -6.36 41.66 14.20
N LEU A 3 -6.79 40.65 14.93
CA LEU A 3 -6.03 39.43 15.16
C LEU A 3 -6.02 38.63 13.84
N CYS A 4 -4.94 38.78 13.05
CA CYS A 4 -4.61 37.86 11.99
C CYS A 4 -4.26 36.51 12.63
N ASN A 5 -5.24 35.60 12.70
CA ASN A 5 -4.99 34.19 12.92
C ASN A 5 -4.24 33.64 11.68
N GLY A 6 -2.94 33.86 11.65
CA GLY A 6 -2.06 33.26 10.66
C GLY A 6 -1.98 31.75 10.92
N MET A 7 -2.85 31.00 10.27
CA MET A 7 -2.66 29.55 10.15
C MET A 7 -1.30 29.34 9.48
N MET A 8 -0.33 28.82 10.24
CA MET A 8 0.96 28.44 9.66
C MET A 8 0.72 27.46 8.51
N PRO A 9 1.36 27.65 7.36
CA PRO A 9 1.20 26.73 6.24
C PRO A 9 1.67 25.34 6.64
N ILE A 10 0.80 24.33 6.47
CA ILE A 10 1.10 22.93 6.76
C ILE A 10 2.29 22.51 5.88
N THR A 11 3.36 22.03 6.49
CA THR A 11 4.55 21.55 5.77
C THR A 11 4.26 20.29 4.96
N SER A 12 5.07 20.01 3.93
CA SER A 12 4.94 18.77 3.15
C SER A 12 5.06 17.51 4.02
N ALA A 13 5.93 17.55 5.03
CA ALA A 13 6.08 16.44 5.98
C ALA A 13 4.84 16.22 6.85
N GLN A 14 4.17 17.31 7.26
CA GLN A 14 2.91 17.20 8.03
C GLN A 14 1.78 16.67 7.15
N ARG A 15 1.70 17.10 5.89
CA ARG A 15 0.72 16.56 4.92
C ARG A 15 0.95 15.08 4.66
N PHE A 16 2.19 14.69 4.40
CA PHE A 16 2.54 13.27 4.21
C PHE A 16 2.11 12.41 5.40
N LYS A 17 2.42 12.84 6.63
CA LYS A 17 1.97 12.12 7.84
C LYS A 17 0.45 12.03 7.95
N ALA A 18 -0.26 13.11 7.67
CA ALA A 18 -1.73 13.11 7.67
C ALA A 18 -2.30 12.16 6.61
N GLN A 19 -1.75 12.16 5.40
CA GLN A 19 -2.15 11.24 4.33
C GLN A 19 -1.84 9.77 4.70
N MET A 20 -0.73 9.50 5.39
CA MET A 20 -0.44 8.15 5.90
C MET A 20 -1.47 7.67 6.93
N CYS A 21 -2.07 8.55 7.73
CA CYS A 21 -3.21 8.20 8.59
C CYS A 21 -4.46 7.90 7.74
N MET A 22 -4.75 8.73 6.73
CA MET A 22 -5.88 8.49 5.82
C MET A 22 -5.76 7.16 5.07
N VAL A 23 -4.53 6.75 4.67
CA VAL A 23 -4.29 5.41 4.09
C VAL A 23 -4.63 4.30 5.10
N ALA A 24 -4.27 4.48 6.37
CA ALA A 24 -4.59 3.50 7.41
C ALA A 24 -6.09 3.38 7.70
N ASP A 25 -6.84 4.45 7.46
CA ASP A 25 -8.29 4.54 7.62
C ASP A 25 -9.04 4.27 6.29
N GLU A 26 -8.31 3.99 5.19
CA GLU A 26 -8.84 3.79 3.83
C GLU A 26 -9.67 4.97 3.30
N ASP A 27 -9.37 6.19 3.75
CA ASP A 27 -10.04 7.45 3.36
C ASP A 27 -9.56 7.92 1.97
N TRP A 28 -9.68 7.09 0.95
CA TRP A 28 -9.14 7.30 -0.40
C TRP A 28 -9.61 8.60 -1.04
N GLU A 29 -10.89 8.89 -0.94
CA GLU A 29 -11.48 10.11 -1.51
C GLU A 29 -10.91 11.40 -0.87
N LYS A 30 -10.59 11.38 0.43
CA LYS A 30 -9.94 12.52 1.09
C LYS A 30 -8.52 12.74 0.58
N ILE A 31 -7.77 11.66 0.33
CA ILE A 31 -6.41 11.75 -0.24
C ILE A 31 -6.48 12.35 -1.64
N ILE A 32 -7.41 11.89 -2.47
CA ILE A 32 -7.62 12.39 -3.83
C ILE A 32 -8.03 13.87 -3.80
N ALA A 33 -8.99 14.23 -2.96
CA ALA A 33 -9.48 15.61 -2.83
C ALA A 33 -8.38 16.60 -2.43
N GLN A 34 -7.43 16.19 -1.57
CA GLN A 34 -6.29 17.04 -1.18
C GLN A 34 -5.34 17.38 -2.33
N SER A 35 -5.35 16.60 -3.40
CA SER A 35 -4.52 16.82 -4.59
C SER A 35 -5.23 17.64 -5.69
N GLN A 36 -6.56 17.84 -5.60
CA GLN A 36 -7.32 18.54 -6.62
C GLN A 36 -6.91 20.02 -6.72
N GLY A 37 -6.71 20.48 -7.95
CA GLY A 37 -6.32 21.87 -8.24
C GLY A 37 -4.91 22.25 -7.77
N ARG A 38 -4.10 21.30 -7.30
CA ARG A 38 -2.74 21.50 -6.82
C ARG A 38 -1.73 20.73 -7.66
N ARG A 39 -0.63 21.38 -7.96
CA ARG A 39 0.58 20.70 -8.47
C ARG A 39 1.32 20.10 -7.28
N LEU A 40 1.46 18.79 -7.25
CA LEU A 40 2.25 18.10 -6.24
C LEU A 40 3.74 18.18 -6.60
N ASN A 41 4.55 18.65 -5.67
CA ASN A 41 6.00 18.80 -5.85
C ASN A 41 6.80 17.76 -5.04
N ASN A 42 6.13 16.77 -4.49
CA ASN A 42 6.73 15.74 -3.66
C ASN A 42 6.29 14.36 -4.16
N ALA A 43 7.26 13.53 -4.57
CA ALA A 43 7.00 12.18 -5.06
C ALA A 43 6.21 11.32 -4.06
N LEU A 44 6.40 11.49 -2.75
CA LEU A 44 5.66 10.74 -1.74
C LEU A 44 4.16 11.09 -1.73
N GLU A 45 3.81 12.38 -1.87
CA GLU A 45 2.41 12.79 -1.98
C GLU A 45 1.79 12.27 -3.29
N VAL A 46 2.56 12.20 -4.38
CA VAL A 46 2.11 11.61 -5.66
C VAL A 46 1.89 10.11 -5.52
N ASN A 47 2.79 9.39 -4.84
CA ASN A 47 2.62 7.96 -4.57
C ASN A 47 1.33 7.68 -3.78
N LEU A 48 1.05 8.44 -2.71
CA LEU A 48 -0.16 8.27 -1.91
C LEU A 48 -1.44 8.61 -2.70
N ARG A 49 -1.39 9.65 -3.54
CA ARG A 49 -2.48 9.94 -4.46
C ARG A 49 -2.72 8.80 -5.44
N ASN A 50 -1.67 8.30 -6.05
CA ASN A 50 -1.76 7.22 -7.03
C ASN A 50 -2.22 5.90 -6.39
N LEU A 51 -1.82 5.64 -5.14
CA LEU A 51 -2.36 4.55 -4.33
C LEU A 51 -3.89 4.69 -4.18
N ALA A 52 -4.36 5.86 -3.76
CA ALA A 52 -5.79 6.13 -3.59
C ALA A 52 -6.57 6.02 -4.91
N LEU A 53 -5.98 6.50 -6.03
CA LEU A 53 -6.56 6.34 -7.36
C LEU A 53 -6.64 4.88 -7.80
N ALA A 54 -5.66 4.04 -7.45
CA ALA A 54 -5.68 2.62 -7.76
C ALA A 54 -6.79 1.88 -6.99
N GLU A 55 -6.96 2.20 -5.70
CA GLU A 55 -8.02 1.62 -4.87
C GLU A 55 -9.43 2.06 -5.32
N THR A 56 -9.55 3.24 -5.94
CA THR A 56 -10.83 3.76 -6.46
C THR A 56 -11.02 3.54 -7.97
N ASP A 57 -10.18 2.71 -8.61
CA ASP A 57 -10.26 2.37 -10.03
C ASP A 57 -10.10 3.58 -10.98
N GLN A 58 -9.28 4.57 -10.60
CA GLN A 58 -9.08 5.83 -11.32
C GLN A 58 -7.63 6.09 -11.76
N LEU A 59 -6.66 5.20 -11.44
CA LEU A 59 -5.24 5.49 -11.60
C LEU A 59 -4.86 5.77 -13.07
N THR A 60 -5.24 4.90 -13.99
CA THR A 60 -4.87 5.00 -15.40
C THR A 60 -5.47 6.24 -16.06
N SER A 61 -6.72 6.57 -15.75
CA SER A 61 -7.42 7.73 -16.34
C SER A 61 -6.88 9.08 -15.84
N ARG A 62 -6.31 9.11 -14.63
CA ARG A 62 -5.87 10.33 -13.96
C ARG A 62 -4.37 10.42 -13.70
N LEU A 63 -3.59 9.49 -14.27
CA LEU A 63 -2.13 9.43 -14.07
C LEU A 63 -1.44 10.74 -14.49
N LYS A 64 -1.86 11.31 -15.63
CA LYS A 64 -1.25 12.50 -16.24
C LYS A 64 -1.66 13.84 -15.58
N GLU A 65 -2.53 13.83 -14.60
CA GLU A 65 -2.95 15.08 -13.90
C GLU A 65 -1.81 15.69 -13.06
N GLN A 66 -0.77 14.94 -12.75
CA GLN A 66 0.38 15.40 -11.99
C GLN A 66 1.66 15.36 -12.85
N PRO A 67 2.65 16.24 -12.57
CA PRO A 67 3.85 16.37 -13.42
C PRO A 67 4.84 15.21 -13.31
N TYR A 68 4.72 14.35 -12.29
CA TYR A 68 5.59 13.19 -12.11
C TYR A 68 5.04 12.01 -12.93
N ASN A 69 5.71 11.73 -14.05
CA ASN A 69 5.35 10.66 -14.98
C ASN A 69 6.48 9.64 -15.14
N ASP A 70 7.21 9.36 -14.08
CA ASP A 70 8.21 8.31 -14.02
C ASP A 70 7.79 7.20 -13.06
N ILE A 71 8.55 6.12 -13.02
CA ILE A 71 8.26 4.96 -12.15
C ILE A 71 8.20 5.35 -10.67
N GLN A 72 8.96 6.37 -10.24
CA GLN A 72 8.98 6.82 -8.86
C GLN A 72 7.69 7.55 -8.46
N SER A 73 6.85 7.94 -9.41
CA SER A 73 5.50 8.44 -9.12
C SER A 73 4.54 7.34 -8.65
N LEU A 74 4.86 6.09 -8.95
CA LEU A 74 4.07 4.91 -8.56
C LEU A 74 4.71 4.17 -7.39
N VAL A 75 6.03 4.02 -7.43
CA VAL A 75 6.82 3.32 -6.41
C VAL A 75 8.15 4.03 -6.24
N VAL A 76 8.36 4.71 -5.12
CA VAL A 76 9.67 5.33 -4.82
C VAL A 76 10.72 4.27 -4.56
N LEU A 77 11.93 4.51 -5.04
CA LEU A 77 13.06 3.57 -4.90
C LEU A 77 13.90 3.84 -3.63
N GLU A 78 13.64 4.92 -2.93
CA GLU A 78 14.40 5.32 -1.75
C GLU A 78 13.86 4.68 -0.47
N ILE A 79 14.71 3.92 0.24
CA ILE A 79 14.34 3.11 1.41
C ILE A 79 14.90 3.70 2.72
N GLY A 80 15.16 5.01 2.77
CA GLY A 80 15.87 5.61 3.91
C GLY A 80 15.05 5.74 5.20
N SER A 81 13.74 5.95 5.08
CA SER A 81 12.84 6.29 6.19
C SER A 81 11.86 5.18 6.53
N PRO A 82 11.62 4.87 7.82
CA PRO A 82 10.55 3.95 8.23
C PRO A 82 9.15 4.33 7.70
N TYR A 83 8.88 5.63 7.55
CA TYR A 83 7.62 6.11 6.98
C TYR A 83 7.48 5.77 5.50
N ILE A 84 8.56 5.88 4.73
CA ILE A 84 8.57 5.50 3.30
C ILE A 84 8.40 3.99 3.16
N SER A 85 9.12 3.22 3.97
CA SER A 85 8.97 1.74 3.96
C SER A 85 7.56 1.30 4.36
N ALA A 86 6.92 1.97 5.32
CA ALA A 86 5.52 1.70 5.66
C ALA A 86 4.57 2.01 4.49
N MET A 87 4.79 3.14 3.79
CA MET A 87 4.04 3.49 2.58
C MET A 87 4.24 2.45 1.47
N LEU A 88 5.47 2.00 1.25
CA LEU A 88 5.75 0.95 0.26
C LEU A 88 5.04 -0.36 0.61
N SER A 89 4.97 -0.72 1.88
CA SER A 89 4.18 -1.88 2.31
C SER A 89 2.71 -1.77 1.90
N ASP A 90 2.10 -0.58 2.01
CA ASP A 90 0.72 -0.36 1.59
C ASP A 90 0.57 -0.39 0.07
N ILE A 91 1.48 0.27 -0.67
CA ILE A 91 1.47 0.28 -2.13
C ILE A 91 1.57 -1.15 -2.69
N TYR A 92 2.51 -1.96 -2.18
CA TYR A 92 2.67 -3.35 -2.63
C TYR A 92 1.48 -4.22 -2.24
N TRP A 93 0.85 -3.97 -1.09
CA TRP A 93 -0.41 -4.62 -0.74
C TRP A 93 -1.52 -4.31 -1.75
N THR A 94 -1.68 -3.05 -2.11
CA THR A 94 -2.63 -2.61 -3.14
C THR A 94 -2.33 -3.25 -4.49
N MET A 95 -1.06 -3.27 -4.90
CA MET A 95 -0.61 -3.96 -6.11
C MET A 95 -0.87 -5.47 -6.12
N GLY A 96 -1.15 -6.09 -4.96
CA GLY A 96 -1.25 -7.55 -4.84
C GLY A 96 0.10 -8.25 -4.73
N GLU A 97 1.20 -7.49 -4.61
CA GLU A 97 2.54 -8.04 -4.39
C GLU A 97 2.76 -8.27 -2.89
N ILE A 98 2.28 -9.42 -2.40
CA ILE A 98 2.18 -9.73 -0.97
C ILE A 98 3.54 -9.90 -0.32
N SER A 99 4.52 -10.47 -1.06
CA SER A 99 5.88 -10.72 -0.54
C SER A 99 6.59 -9.41 -0.22
N MET A 100 6.54 -8.44 -1.13
CA MET A 100 7.15 -7.13 -0.91
C MET A 100 6.42 -6.34 0.17
N SER A 101 5.09 -6.41 0.19
CA SER A 101 4.29 -5.80 1.27
C SER A 101 4.72 -6.35 2.64
N GLN A 102 4.88 -7.67 2.77
CA GLN A 102 5.34 -8.31 4.00
C GLN A 102 6.77 -7.90 4.37
N MET A 103 7.68 -7.91 3.40
CA MET A 103 9.08 -7.54 3.61
C MET A 103 9.21 -6.12 4.16
N TYR A 104 8.53 -5.15 3.53
CA TYR A 104 8.57 -3.75 3.98
C TYR A 104 7.91 -3.57 5.36
N ALA A 105 6.80 -4.27 5.62
CA ALA A 105 6.19 -4.26 6.94
C ALA A 105 7.12 -4.82 8.02
N PHE A 106 7.78 -5.96 7.74
CA PHE A 106 8.68 -6.62 8.67
C PHE A 106 9.90 -5.76 8.99
N VAL A 107 10.64 -5.33 7.95
CA VAL A 107 11.86 -4.50 8.13
C VAL A 107 11.54 -3.20 8.86
N THR A 108 10.41 -2.57 8.54
CA THR A 108 10.02 -1.32 9.21
C THR A 108 9.62 -1.56 10.65
N ASN A 109 8.87 -2.62 10.93
CA ASN A 109 8.45 -2.95 12.28
C ASN A 109 9.66 -3.26 13.18
N GLU A 110 10.65 -4.00 12.68
CA GLU A 110 11.92 -4.25 13.38
C GLU A 110 12.65 -2.93 13.71
N LYS A 111 12.79 -2.02 12.75
CA LYS A 111 13.41 -0.70 12.94
C LYS A 111 12.69 0.17 13.98
N LEU A 112 11.38 -0.02 14.15
CA LEU A 112 10.54 0.68 15.12
C LEU A 112 10.39 -0.08 16.46
N GLY A 113 11.21 -1.10 16.70
CA GLY A 113 11.20 -1.87 17.95
C GLY A 113 9.97 -2.77 18.12
N ASN A 114 9.38 -3.23 17.04
CA ASN A 114 8.21 -4.13 17.01
C ASN A 114 6.94 -3.58 17.69
N LEU A 115 6.77 -2.25 17.70
CA LEU A 115 5.70 -1.58 18.43
C LEU A 115 4.65 -0.89 17.55
N SER A 116 4.73 -1.01 16.22
CA SER A 116 3.77 -0.36 15.33
C SER A 116 2.53 -1.23 15.09
N PRO A 117 1.35 -0.91 15.66
CA PRO A 117 0.13 -1.69 15.42
C PRO A 117 -0.26 -1.77 13.95
N ARG A 118 -0.03 -0.70 13.18
CA ARG A 118 -0.29 -0.67 11.72
C ARG A 118 0.52 -1.74 10.99
N LEU A 119 1.82 -1.83 11.29
CA LEU A 119 2.69 -2.81 10.66
C LEU A 119 2.43 -4.23 11.15
N LEU A 120 2.12 -4.39 12.44
CA LEU A 120 1.67 -5.67 13.00
C LEU A 120 0.40 -6.17 12.30
N LYS A 121 -0.58 -5.29 12.04
CA LYS A 121 -1.78 -5.63 11.25
C LYS A 121 -1.40 -6.11 9.86
N ARG A 122 -0.50 -5.40 9.14
CA ARG A 122 -0.01 -5.82 7.82
C ARG A 122 0.67 -7.18 7.87
N LEU A 123 1.49 -7.44 8.88
CA LEU A 123 2.13 -8.74 9.09
C LEU A 123 1.11 -9.85 9.38
N VAL A 124 0.04 -9.58 10.12
CA VAL A 124 -1.07 -10.52 10.28
C VAL A 124 -1.70 -10.85 8.93
N LEU A 125 -2.13 -9.83 8.18
CA LEU A 125 -2.83 -10.01 6.91
C LEU A 125 -1.99 -10.80 5.89
N THR A 126 -0.72 -10.42 5.72
CA THR A 126 0.17 -11.09 4.77
C THR A 126 0.44 -12.54 5.17
N ASN A 127 0.63 -12.83 6.47
CA ASN A 127 0.81 -14.20 6.94
C ASN A 127 -0.47 -15.05 6.79
N ILE A 128 -1.66 -14.48 6.99
CA ILE A 128 -2.94 -15.17 6.72
C ILE A 128 -3.04 -15.50 5.22
N VAL A 129 -2.73 -14.53 4.34
CA VAL A 129 -2.76 -14.73 2.89
C VAL A 129 -1.81 -15.84 2.45
N PHE A 130 -0.61 -15.95 3.05
CA PHE A 130 0.32 -17.04 2.78
C PHE A 130 -0.01 -18.37 3.47
N GLY A 131 -1.06 -18.44 4.31
CA GLY A 131 -1.38 -19.64 5.09
C GLY A 131 -0.44 -19.88 6.29
N HIS A 132 0.37 -18.88 6.67
CA HIS A 132 1.28 -18.96 7.81
C HIS A 132 0.54 -18.62 9.12
N TYR A 133 -0.53 -19.35 9.43
CA TYR A 133 -1.46 -19.06 10.51
C TYR A 133 -0.81 -18.96 11.89
N LYS A 134 0.15 -19.85 12.21
CA LYS A 134 0.88 -19.81 13.48
C LYS A 134 1.71 -18.53 13.64
N VAL A 135 2.22 -17.96 12.54
CA VAL A 135 2.96 -16.70 12.57
C VAL A 135 1.99 -15.52 12.73
N ALA A 136 0.88 -15.55 11.99
CA ALA A 136 -0.17 -14.55 12.13
C ALA A 136 -0.70 -14.49 13.57
N GLU A 137 -0.90 -15.64 14.21
CA GLU A 137 -1.37 -15.73 15.59
C GLU A 137 -0.42 -15.06 16.59
N LYS A 138 0.91 -15.16 16.39
CA LYS A 138 1.87 -14.45 17.25
C LYS A 138 1.67 -12.93 17.19
N TYR A 139 1.49 -12.36 16.00
CA TYR A 139 1.23 -10.92 15.85
C TYR A 139 -0.13 -10.51 16.38
N LEU A 140 -1.16 -11.37 16.22
CA LEU A 140 -2.47 -11.15 16.83
C LEU A 140 -2.40 -11.11 18.36
N ASN A 141 -1.60 -11.97 18.98
CA ASN A 141 -1.39 -11.97 20.44
C ASN A 141 -0.72 -10.68 20.93
N TRP A 142 0.09 -10.01 20.10
CA TRP A 142 0.64 -8.70 20.46
C TRP A 142 -0.40 -7.60 20.32
N LEU A 143 -1.20 -7.61 19.27
CA LEU A 143 -2.27 -6.63 19.06
C LEU A 143 -3.38 -6.75 20.11
N ASP A 144 -3.71 -7.96 20.52
CA ASP A 144 -4.75 -8.23 21.52
C ASP A 144 -4.43 -7.62 22.90
N LYS A 145 -3.15 -7.42 23.20
CA LYS A 145 -2.70 -6.74 24.43
C LYS A 145 -2.82 -5.21 24.36
N THR A 146 -3.23 -4.67 23.22
CA THR A 146 -3.40 -3.22 23.06
C THR A 146 -4.87 -2.83 23.22
N LEU A 147 -5.13 -1.68 23.87
CA LEU A 147 -6.49 -1.23 24.16
C LEU A 147 -7.37 -1.04 22.90
N ASN A 148 -6.77 -0.59 21.80
CA ASN A 148 -7.54 -0.17 20.62
C ASN A 148 -7.59 -1.21 19.49
N HIS A 149 -6.91 -2.35 19.62
CA HIS A 149 -6.80 -3.32 18.51
C HIS A 149 -7.25 -4.74 18.92
N SER A 150 -7.73 -4.94 20.12
CA SER A 150 -8.22 -6.24 20.62
C SER A 150 -9.39 -6.77 19.76
N GLU A 151 -10.38 -5.94 19.47
CA GLU A 151 -11.52 -6.36 18.63
C GLU A 151 -11.08 -6.73 17.22
N TRP A 152 -10.17 -5.95 16.63
CA TRP A 152 -9.56 -6.27 15.34
C TRP A 152 -8.82 -7.61 15.39
N ALA A 153 -8.03 -7.85 16.44
CA ALA A 153 -7.30 -9.11 16.61
C ALA A 153 -8.24 -10.31 16.79
N LYS A 154 -9.34 -10.16 17.55
CA LYS A 154 -10.37 -11.20 17.70
C LYS A 154 -11.01 -11.56 16.35
N HIS A 155 -11.36 -10.55 15.54
CA HIS A 155 -11.93 -10.78 14.21
C HIS A 155 -10.97 -11.59 13.33
N TYR A 156 -9.71 -11.14 13.16
CA TYR A 156 -8.76 -11.83 12.29
C TYR A 156 -8.31 -13.19 12.84
N ARG A 157 -8.47 -13.47 14.12
CA ARG A 157 -8.24 -14.79 14.71
C ARG A 157 -9.22 -15.84 14.18
N THR A 158 -10.43 -15.45 13.78
CA THR A 158 -11.39 -16.36 13.15
C THR A 158 -11.02 -16.76 11.72
N LEU A 159 -10.08 -16.04 11.11
CA LEU A 159 -9.62 -16.26 9.73
C LEU A 159 -8.31 -17.07 9.65
N LEU A 160 -7.93 -17.79 10.72
CA LEU A 160 -6.68 -18.57 10.77
C LEU A 160 -6.84 -19.99 10.19
N ASN A 161 -7.60 -20.14 9.11
CA ASN A 161 -7.73 -21.39 8.36
C ASN A 161 -8.07 -21.09 6.89
N ASP A 162 -7.83 -22.06 6.01
CA ASP A 162 -8.03 -21.88 4.57
C ASP A 162 -9.47 -21.61 4.17
N GLU A 163 -10.43 -22.31 4.79
CA GLU A 163 -11.85 -22.16 4.47
C GLU A 163 -12.35 -20.73 4.78
N ALA A 164 -11.99 -20.21 5.96
CA ALA A 164 -12.37 -18.87 6.36
C ALA A 164 -11.70 -17.79 5.47
N VAL A 165 -10.44 -18.00 5.06
CA VAL A 165 -9.76 -17.08 4.16
C VAL A 165 -10.36 -17.07 2.76
N GLU A 166 -10.75 -18.24 2.22
CA GLU A 166 -11.43 -18.31 0.92
C GLU A 166 -12.84 -17.67 0.96
N ALA A 167 -13.49 -17.67 2.11
CA ALA A 167 -14.78 -17.00 2.30
C ALA A 167 -14.65 -15.48 2.49
N ASP A 168 -13.48 -14.98 2.90
CA ASP A 168 -13.25 -13.55 3.11
C ASP A 168 -13.04 -12.83 1.76
N PRO A 169 -13.83 -11.77 1.46
CA PRO A 169 -13.82 -11.12 0.15
C PRO A 169 -12.50 -10.40 -0.17
N VAL A 170 -11.72 -9.99 0.83
CA VAL A 170 -10.44 -9.27 0.64
C VAL A 170 -9.29 -10.27 0.60
N LEU A 171 -9.18 -11.13 1.61
CA LEU A 171 -8.04 -12.04 1.75
C LEU A 171 -8.01 -13.10 0.65
N SER A 172 -9.17 -13.62 0.22
CA SER A 172 -9.25 -14.57 -0.90
C SER A 172 -8.75 -13.95 -2.21
N VAL A 173 -9.09 -12.68 -2.47
CA VAL A 173 -8.58 -11.95 -3.65
C VAL A 173 -7.07 -11.76 -3.57
N LYS A 174 -6.55 -11.36 -2.40
CA LYS A 174 -5.10 -11.20 -2.18
C LYS A 174 -4.36 -12.53 -2.28
N ARG A 175 -4.92 -13.64 -1.79
CA ARG A 175 -4.35 -14.98 -1.93
C ARG A 175 -4.21 -15.39 -3.41
N ARG A 176 -5.19 -15.09 -4.24
CA ARG A 176 -5.13 -15.33 -5.69
C ARG A 176 -4.11 -14.46 -6.43
N CYS A 177 -3.58 -13.41 -5.82
CA CYS A 177 -2.49 -12.61 -6.39
C CYS A 177 -1.11 -13.26 -6.20
N ILE A 178 -0.97 -14.32 -5.39
CA ILE A 178 0.31 -14.99 -5.19
C ILE A 178 0.65 -15.79 -6.45
N PRO A 179 1.76 -15.46 -7.15
CA PRO A 179 2.16 -16.20 -8.34
C PRO A 179 2.50 -17.66 -8.03
N ARG A 180 2.07 -18.58 -8.88
CA ARG A 180 2.38 -20.01 -8.76
C ARG A 180 3.81 -20.35 -9.17
N GLN A 181 4.43 -19.48 -9.96
CA GLN A 181 5.82 -19.61 -10.37
C GLN A 181 6.73 -18.97 -9.32
N ASN A 182 7.91 -19.58 -9.12
CA ASN A 182 8.95 -18.96 -8.31
C ASN A 182 9.38 -17.65 -8.99
N CYS A 183 9.03 -16.52 -8.40
CA CYS A 183 9.52 -15.22 -8.78
C CYS A 183 10.30 -14.62 -7.59
N PHE A 184 11.36 -13.89 -7.90
CA PHE A 184 12.07 -13.07 -6.92
C PHE A 184 11.60 -11.65 -7.08
N PRO A 185 10.71 -11.16 -6.20
CA PRO A 185 10.28 -9.77 -6.24
C PRO A 185 11.49 -8.86 -6.14
N SER A 186 11.63 -7.93 -7.05
CA SER A 186 12.68 -6.94 -7.00
C SER A 186 12.16 -5.57 -7.40
N LEU A 187 12.75 -4.51 -6.84
CA LEU A 187 12.40 -3.14 -7.20
C LEU A 187 12.60 -2.84 -8.70
N GLN A 188 13.48 -3.60 -9.36
CA GLN A 188 13.75 -3.45 -10.78
C GLN A 188 12.78 -4.24 -11.66
N SER A 189 12.01 -5.17 -11.08
CA SER A 189 11.10 -6.07 -11.81
C SER A 189 9.62 -5.87 -11.46
N VAL A 190 9.23 -4.77 -10.82
CA VAL A 190 7.82 -4.47 -10.45
C VAL A 190 6.86 -4.70 -11.61
N ARG A 191 7.25 -4.32 -12.83
CA ARG A 191 6.45 -4.55 -14.03
C ARG A 191 6.25 -6.04 -14.31
N TYR A 192 7.30 -6.84 -14.20
CA TYR A 192 7.26 -8.28 -14.42
C TYR A 192 6.41 -8.97 -13.35
N ASP A 193 6.61 -8.61 -12.10
CA ASP A 193 5.83 -9.16 -10.98
C ASP A 193 4.34 -8.86 -11.16
N LEU A 194 3.98 -7.63 -11.58
CA LEU A 194 2.59 -7.26 -11.89
C LEU A 194 2.04 -8.05 -13.10
N GLN A 195 2.85 -8.35 -14.10
CA GLN A 195 2.42 -9.20 -15.22
C GLN A 195 2.03 -10.60 -14.74
N LEU A 196 2.82 -11.20 -13.83
CA LEU A 196 2.49 -12.49 -13.23
C LEU A 196 1.22 -12.42 -12.38
N ILE A 197 1.09 -11.40 -11.53
CA ILE A 197 -0.09 -11.21 -10.68
C ILE A 197 -1.36 -11.04 -11.52
N VAL A 198 -1.32 -10.22 -12.57
CA VAL A 198 -2.48 -10.01 -13.46
C VAL A 198 -2.82 -11.28 -14.24
N ALA A 199 -1.83 -12.08 -14.61
CA ALA A 199 -2.05 -13.38 -15.27
C ALA A 199 -2.77 -14.37 -14.33
N GLU A 200 -2.39 -14.43 -13.04
CA GLU A 200 -3.02 -15.33 -12.06
C GLU A 200 -4.39 -14.80 -11.58
N ASN A 201 -4.54 -13.47 -11.45
CA ASN A 201 -5.78 -12.85 -10.99
C ASN A 201 -6.18 -11.64 -11.85
N PRO A 202 -6.73 -11.87 -13.07
CA PRO A 202 -7.13 -10.80 -13.98
C PRO A 202 -8.25 -9.89 -13.43
N ALA A 203 -8.96 -10.35 -12.40
CA ALA A 203 -10.04 -9.59 -11.76
C ALA A 203 -9.52 -8.58 -10.71
N HIS A 204 -8.25 -8.66 -10.31
CA HIS A 204 -7.67 -7.74 -9.33
C HIS A 204 -7.37 -6.38 -10.00
N LYS A 205 -8.31 -5.47 -9.89
CA LYS A 205 -8.26 -4.14 -10.53
C LYS A 205 -7.00 -3.33 -10.20
N PRO A 206 -6.56 -3.20 -8.92
CA PRO A 206 -5.38 -2.40 -8.62
C PRO A 206 -4.11 -2.89 -9.31
N SER A 207 -3.85 -4.22 -9.35
CA SER A 207 -2.69 -4.76 -10.08
C SER A 207 -2.72 -4.37 -11.54
N LYS A 208 -3.89 -4.50 -12.18
CA LYS A 208 -4.07 -4.15 -13.59
C LYS A 208 -3.82 -2.67 -13.82
N GLN A 209 -4.37 -1.80 -12.98
CA GLN A 209 -4.17 -0.35 -13.09
C GLN A 209 -2.70 0.06 -12.92
N TYR A 210 -1.99 -0.53 -11.96
CA TYR A 210 -0.56 -0.27 -11.81
C TYR A 210 0.25 -0.77 -13.01
N LEU A 211 -0.06 -1.96 -13.55
CA LEU A 211 0.61 -2.48 -14.75
C LEU A 211 0.36 -1.58 -15.97
N GLU A 212 -0.87 -1.14 -16.18
CA GLU A 212 -1.23 -0.22 -17.24
C GLU A 212 -0.52 1.15 -17.07
N ALA A 213 -0.50 1.71 -15.86
CA ALA A 213 0.19 2.95 -15.55
C ALA A 213 1.70 2.86 -15.84
N ILE A 214 2.34 1.75 -15.45
CA ILE A 214 3.75 1.49 -15.75
C ILE A 214 3.97 1.39 -17.29
N ASN A 215 3.11 0.69 -18.00
CA ASN A 215 3.22 0.59 -19.46
C ASN A 215 3.03 1.96 -20.16
N MET A 216 2.13 2.81 -19.65
CA MET A 216 1.98 4.18 -20.15
C MET A 216 3.24 5.02 -19.93
N ILE A 217 3.88 4.90 -18.77
CA ILE A 217 5.13 5.60 -18.45
C ILE A 217 6.27 5.13 -19.39
N TYR A 218 6.44 3.83 -19.56
CA TYR A 218 7.47 3.27 -20.44
C TYR A 218 7.20 3.54 -21.93
N GLY A 219 5.95 3.54 -22.37
CA GLY A 219 5.57 3.92 -23.73
C GLY A 219 5.94 5.35 -24.07
N GLN A 220 5.79 6.29 -23.15
CA GLN A 220 6.21 7.68 -23.32
C GLN A 220 7.73 7.87 -23.40
N ALA A 221 8.52 7.00 -22.73
CA ALA A 221 9.98 7.08 -22.78
C ALA A 221 10.57 6.64 -24.13
N VAL A 222 9.81 5.91 -24.96
CA VAL A 222 10.25 5.46 -26.30
C VAL A 222 9.90 6.49 -27.38
N GLU A 223 8.93 7.38 -27.14
CA GLU A 223 8.47 8.40 -28.07
C GLU A 223 9.23 9.73 -27.95
N ASN A 224 10.12 9.91 -26.95
CA ASN A 224 10.97 11.07 -26.72
C ASN A 224 12.44 10.74 -26.96
#